data_393f4ddf1bd023de8a4a4219033673c3
#
_entry.id   393f4ddf1bd023de8a4a4219033673c3
#
_cell.length_a   1.000
_cell.length_b   1.000
_cell.length_c   1.000
_cell.angle_alpha   90.00
_cell.angle_beta   90.00
_cell.angle_gamma   90.00
#
_symmetry.space_group_name_H-M   'P 1'
#
loop_
_entity.id
_entity.type
_entity.pdbx_description
1 polymer ?
#
loop_
_entity_poly.entity_id
_entity_poly.type
_entity_poly.pdbx_seq_one_letter_code
_entity_poly.pdbx_strand_id
1 'polypeptide(L)'
;MDVYQTEEQQVEAIKGFWKENGTAVIAGLVLGFAGFIGFNVYKDTQLENEVLTSDAYQTVMESAGVDGKAFSASASKFIAENKDSSYASLTALALAKEAATHKDWPQVAIHLASAIESSSNQGIKAIASVRLARVQIQLEQYTEALATLSVTLPESFKSAIEETKGDAYFKQGKVELARNAYQAALDVEGQTNNGALQMKLNDLAQLSSIAK
;
A
#
# COMPACT_ATOMS: atom_id res chain seq x y z
N MET A 1 -32.73 -26.46 -37.82
CA MET A 1 -33.43 -25.21 -37.45
C MET A 1 -34.88 -25.41 -37.83
N ASP A 2 -35.73 -25.77 -36.88
CA ASP A 2 -37.15 -25.90 -37.12
C ASP A 2 -37.75 -24.51 -37.23
N VAL A 3 -38.05 -24.09 -38.48
CA VAL A 3 -38.71 -22.82 -38.74
C VAL A 3 -40.19 -23.07 -38.55
N TYR A 4 -40.78 -22.58 -37.49
CA TYR A 4 -42.21 -22.60 -37.27
C TYR A 4 -42.89 -21.82 -38.37
N GLN A 5 -43.68 -22.52 -39.18
CA GLN A 5 -44.26 -21.96 -40.42
C GLN A 5 -45.56 -21.17 -40.17
N THR A 6 -46.18 -21.27 -38.98
CA THR A 6 -47.39 -20.56 -38.63
C THR A 6 -47.32 -19.94 -37.22
N GLU A 7 -48.04 -18.81 -37.00
CA GLU A 7 -48.14 -18.13 -35.70
C GLU A 7 -48.70 -19.06 -34.61
N GLU A 8 -49.65 -19.93 -34.96
CA GLU A 8 -50.26 -20.89 -34.04
C GLU A 8 -49.24 -21.90 -33.50
N GLN A 9 -48.30 -22.41 -34.32
CA GLN A 9 -47.24 -23.33 -33.91
C GLN A 9 -46.23 -22.66 -32.99
N GLN A 10 -45.92 -21.37 -33.21
CA GLN A 10 -45.06 -20.59 -32.32
C GLN A 10 -45.67 -20.41 -30.94
N VAL A 11 -46.97 -20.10 -30.89
CA VAL A 11 -47.72 -19.94 -29.62
C VAL A 11 -47.80 -21.27 -28.86
N GLU A 12 -48.03 -22.38 -29.54
CA GLU A 12 -48.04 -23.71 -28.90
C GLU A 12 -46.66 -24.11 -28.34
N ALA A 13 -45.58 -23.82 -29.08
CA ALA A 13 -44.22 -24.04 -28.62
C ALA A 13 -43.87 -23.23 -27.39
N ILE A 14 -44.28 -21.93 -27.32
CA ILE A 14 -44.09 -21.08 -26.14
C ILE A 14 -44.89 -21.60 -24.96
N LYS A 15 -46.12 -22.02 -25.15
CA LYS A 15 -46.94 -22.61 -24.08
C LYS A 15 -46.36 -23.92 -23.56
N GLY A 16 -45.86 -24.79 -24.45
CA GLY A 16 -45.17 -26.01 -24.09
C GLY A 16 -43.95 -25.77 -23.26
N PHE A 17 -43.04 -24.89 -23.71
CA PHE A 17 -41.86 -24.47 -22.99
C PHE A 17 -42.17 -23.93 -21.59
N TRP A 18 -43.20 -23.05 -21.52
CA TRP A 18 -43.60 -22.47 -20.22
C TRP A 18 -44.20 -23.49 -19.26
N LYS A 19 -44.95 -24.45 -19.77
CA LYS A 19 -45.51 -25.53 -18.97
C LYS A 19 -44.43 -26.46 -18.40
N GLU A 20 -43.39 -26.71 -19.15
CA GLU A 20 -42.26 -27.57 -18.72
C GLU A 20 -41.22 -26.83 -17.86
N ASN A 21 -40.89 -25.59 -18.20
CA ASN A 21 -39.76 -24.87 -17.62
C ASN A 21 -40.17 -23.62 -16.80
N GLY A 22 -41.47 -23.26 -16.74
CA GLY A 22 -41.96 -22.01 -16.14
C GLY A 22 -41.54 -21.85 -14.66
N THR A 23 -41.60 -22.93 -13.88
CA THR A 23 -41.14 -22.94 -12.47
C THR A 23 -39.66 -22.67 -12.36
N ALA A 24 -38.83 -23.26 -13.21
CA ALA A 24 -37.36 -23.05 -13.21
C ALA A 24 -37.04 -21.61 -13.64
N VAL A 25 -37.74 -21.07 -14.62
CA VAL A 25 -37.56 -19.68 -15.08
C VAL A 25 -37.93 -18.68 -13.96
N ILE A 26 -39.08 -18.89 -13.31
CA ILE A 26 -39.52 -18.03 -12.20
C ILE A 26 -38.52 -18.12 -11.03
N ALA A 27 -38.07 -19.33 -10.69
CA ALA A 27 -37.09 -19.52 -9.61
C ALA A 27 -35.76 -18.82 -9.96
N GLY A 28 -35.28 -18.93 -11.20
CA GLY A 28 -34.08 -18.23 -11.68
C GLY A 28 -34.24 -16.70 -11.63
N LEU A 29 -35.40 -16.16 -12.00
CA LEU A 29 -35.68 -14.73 -11.90
C LEU A 29 -35.69 -14.26 -10.44
N VAL A 30 -36.35 -14.99 -9.53
CA VAL A 30 -36.41 -14.64 -8.10
C VAL A 30 -35.00 -14.66 -7.49
N LEU A 31 -34.19 -15.68 -7.78
CA LEU A 31 -32.82 -15.77 -7.29
C LEU A 31 -31.94 -14.65 -7.89
N GLY A 32 -32.11 -14.35 -9.18
CA GLY A 32 -31.40 -13.25 -9.83
C GLY A 32 -31.71 -11.88 -9.20
N PHE A 33 -32.99 -11.60 -8.98
CA PHE A 33 -33.41 -10.35 -8.31
C PHE A 33 -32.95 -10.28 -6.84
N ALA A 34 -33.06 -11.37 -6.10
CA ALA A 34 -32.57 -11.42 -4.71
C ALA A 34 -31.07 -11.19 -4.63
N GLY A 35 -30.30 -11.83 -5.53
CA GLY A 35 -28.86 -11.62 -5.63
C GLY A 35 -28.49 -10.18 -6.01
N PHE A 36 -29.22 -9.59 -6.97
CA PHE A 36 -29.01 -8.21 -7.40
C PHE A 36 -29.30 -7.20 -6.27
N ILE A 37 -30.43 -7.35 -5.59
CA ILE A 37 -30.80 -6.49 -4.46
C ILE A 37 -29.78 -6.64 -3.32
N GLY A 38 -29.42 -7.88 -2.96
CA GLY A 38 -28.42 -8.14 -1.92
C GLY A 38 -27.07 -7.54 -2.24
N PHE A 39 -26.61 -7.64 -3.50
CA PHE A 39 -25.38 -7.01 -3.97
C PHE A 39 -25.43 -5.48 -3.89
N ASN A 40 -26.54 -4.86 -4.29
CA ASN A 40 -26.68 -3.41 -4.19
C ASN A 40 -26.68 -2.93 -2.75
N VAL A 41 -27.41 -3.57 -1.84
CA VAL A 41 -27.43 -3.22 -0.41
C VAL A 41 -26.03 -3.36 0.16
N TYR A 42 -25.32 -4.46 -0.14
CA TYR A 42 -23.95 -4.65 0.30
C TYR A 42 -23.02 -3.53 -0.21
N LYS A 43 -23.10 -3.19 -1.48
CA LYS A 43 -22.30 -2.13 -2.10
C LYS A 43 -22.59 -0.75 -1.49
N ASP A 44 -23.87 -0.43 -1.25
CA ASP A 44 -24.27 0.85 -0.67
C ASP A 44 -23.75 0.97 0.78
N THR A 45 -23.85 -0.10 1.58
CA THR A 45 -23.30 -0.14 2.94
C THR A 45 -21.76 0.01 2.94
N GLN A 46 -21.06 -0.61 2.00
CA GLN A 46 -19.61 -0.46 1.86
C GLN A 46 -19.25 0.99 1.54
N LEU A 47 -19.94 1.61 0.58
CA LEU A 47 -19.71 2.99 0.20
C LEU A 47 -19.98 3.97 1.36
N GLU A 48 -21.06 3.77 2.11
CA GLU A 48 -21.38 4.57 3.29
C GLU A 48 -20.29 4.45 4.37
N ASN A 49 -19.81 3.25 4.64
CA ASN A 49 -18.71 3.02 5.58
C ASN A 49 -17.40 3.69 5.10
N GLU A 50 -17.10 3.66 3.80
CA GLU A 50 -15.92 4.35 3.24
C GLU A 50 -16.03 5.86 3.41
N VAL A 51 -17.21 6.45 3.18
CA VAL A 51 -17.46 7.88 3.38
C VAL A 51 -17.27 8.26 4.84
N LEU A 52 -17.91 7.53 5.77
CA LEU A 52 -17.77 7.78 7.22
C LEU A 52 -16.31 7.67 7.68
N THR A 53 -15.57 6.69 7.17
CA THR A 53 -14.15 6.53 7.49
C THR A 53 -13.30 7.66 6.92
N SER A 54 -13.61 8.13 5.70
CA SER A 54 -12.97 9.29 5.09
C SER A 54 -13.18 10.56 5.90
N ASP A 55 -14.40 10.82 6.34
CA ASP A 55 -14.75 12.00 7.15
C ASP A 55 -14.06 11.95 8.52
N ALA A 56 -14.04 10.77 9.15
CA ALA A 56 -13.33 10.56 10.41
C ALA A 56 -11.80 10.79 10.23
N TYR A 57 -11.21 10.29 9.13
CA TYR A 57 -9.82 10.55 8.78
C TYR A 57 -9.55 12.04 8.61
N GLN A 58 -10.40 12.76 7.90
CA GLN A 58 -10.25 14.20 7.69
C GLN A 58 -10.28 14.94 9.03
N THR A 59 -11.23 14.63 9.91
CA THR A 59 -11.33 15.20 11.25
C THR A 59 -10.04 14.99 12.07
N VAL A 60 -9.45 13.79 11.99
CA VAL A 60 -8.16 13.51 12.65
C VAL A 60 -7.06 14.36 12.05
N MET A 61 -7.01 14.47 10.73
CA MET A 61 -5.95 15.23 10.02
C MET A 61 -6.04 16.75 10.26
N GLU A 62 -7.20 17.32 10.59
CA GLU A 62 -7.36 18.73 10.95
C GLU A 62 -6.57 19.12 12.21
N SER A 63 -6.34 18.17 13.12
CA SER A 63 -5.52 18.38 14.32
C SER A 63 -4.02 18.23 14.08
N ALA A 64 -3.61 17.67 12.92
CA ALA A 64 -2.21 17.42 12.59
C ALA A 64 -1.45 18.75 12.40
N GLY A 65 -0.34 18.91 13.12
CA GLY A 65 0.49 20.12 13.06
C GLY A 65 -0.03 21.31 13.88
N VAL A 66 -1.18 21.18 14.55
CA VAL A 66 -1.76 22.21 15.43
C VAL A 66 -1.52 21.83 16.91
N ASP A 67 -1.92 20.62 17.30
CA ASP A 67 -1.70 20.04 18.63
C ASP A 67 -1.24 18.59 18.49
N GLY A 68 0.06 18.36 18.59
CA GLY A 68 0.66 17.05 18.41
C GLY A 68 0.17 15.99 19.41
N LYS A 69 -0.22 16.39 20.64
CA LYS A 69 -0.77 15.44 21.63
C LYS A 69 -2.19 15.03 21.30
N ALA A 70 -3.04 16.02 20.97
CA ALA A 70 -4.41 15.76 20.57
C ALA A 70 -4.44 14.94 19.27
N PHE A 71 -3.59 15.28 18.30
CA PHE A 71 -3.42 14.53 17.07
C PHE A 71 -2.99 13.08 17.34
N SER A 72 -1.95 12.86 18.13
CA SER A 72 -1.44 11.50 18.43
C SER A 72 -2.50 10.63 19.10
N ALA A 73 -3.29 11.20 20.01
CA ALA A 73 -4.39 10.47 20.68
C ALA A 73 -5.52 10.10 19.71
N SER A 74 -6.00 11.06 18.91
CA SER A 74 -7.09 10.85 17.95
C SER A 74 -6.66 9.92 16.81
N ALA A 75 -5.45 10.08 16.30
CA ALA A 75 -4.89 9.24 15.25
C ALA A 75 -4.70 7.78 15.69
N SER A 76 -4.18 7.56 16.91
CA SER A 76 -4.03 6.21 17.47
C SER A 76 -5.37 5.51 17.67
N LYS A 77 -6.38 6.25 18.14
CA LYS A 77 -7.76 5.75 18.26
C LYS A 77 -8.33 5.38 16.88
N PHE A 78 -8.19 6.29 15.91
CA PHE A 78 -8.67 6.06 14.54
C PHE A 78 -8.06 4.80 13.91
N ILE A 79 -6.75 4.59 14.03
CA ILE A 79 -6.08 3.39 13.53
C ILE A 79 -6.62 2.12 14.19
N ALA A 80 -6.86 2.15 15.52
CA ALA A 80 -7.37 1.00 16.24
C ALA A 80 -8.80 0.61 15.82
N GLU A 81 -9.64 1.59 15.50
CA GLU A 81 -11.03 1.42 15.08
C GLU A 81 -11.19 1.08 13.60
N ASN A 82 -10.21 1.43 12.74
CA ASN A 82 -10.29 1.32 11.27
C ASN A 82 -9.11 0.54 10.66
N LYS A 83 -8.66 -0.54 11.31
CA LYS A 83 -7.44 -1.29 10.95
C LYS A 83 -7.36 -1.73 9.50
N ASP A 84 -8.51 -2.12 8.92
CA ASP A 84 -8.59 -2.64 7.55
C ASP A 84 -8.77 -1.53 6.49
N SER A 85 -8.82 -0.27 6.92
CA SER A 85 -8.96 0.87 6.02
C SER A 85 -7.61 1.36 5.51
N SER A 86 -7.55 1.74 4.23
CA SER A 86 -6.40 2.43 3.66
C SER A 86 -6.05 3.73 4.41
N TYR A 87 -7.04 4.37 5.03
CA TYR A 87 -6.84 5.58 5.84
C TYR A 87 -6.06 5.30 7.13
N ALA A 88 -6.13 4.08 7.69
CA ALA A 88 -5.32 3.71 8.86
C ALA A 88 -3.81 3.78 8.53
N SER A 89 -3.41 3.28 7.37
CA SER A 89 -2.01 3.34 6.93
C SER A 89 -1.53 4.77 6.67
N LEU A 90 -2.40 5.63 6.10
CA LEU A 90 -2.09 7.05 5.90
C LEU A 90 -1.97 7.80 7.24
N THR A 91 -2.85 7.49 8.19
CA THR A 91 -2.80 8.05 9.54
C THR A 91 -1.53 7.64 10.27
N ALA A 92 -1.11 6.37 10.13
CA ALA A 92 0.15 5.89 10.69
C ALA A 92 1.38 6.61 10.08
N LEU A 93 1.36 6.88 8.75
CA LEU A 93 2.40 7.71 8.12
C LEU A 93 2.41 9.14 8.65
N ALA A 94 1.24 9.72 8.95
CA ALA A 94 1.14 11.05 9.55
C ALA A 94 1.68 11.08 10.98
N LEU A 95 1.39 10.04 11.79
CA LEU A 95 1.99 9.87 13.12
C LEU A 95 3.52 9.72 13.04
N ALA A 96 4.02 8.95 12.08
CA ALA A 96 5.46 8.83 11.86
C ALA A 96 6.10 10.19 11.53
N LYS A 97 5.43 11.01 10.72
CA LYS A 97 5.87 12.38 10.43
C LYS A 97 5.89 13.24 11.70
N GLU A 98 4.84 13.20 12.51
CA GLU A 98 4.76 13.96 13.76
C GLU A 98 5.88 13.56 14.72
N ALA A 99 6.09 12.26 14.97
CA ALA A 99 7.19 11.77 15.78
C ALA A 99 8.57 12.21 15.25
N ALA A 100 8.74 12.25 13.91
CA ALA A 100 9.98 12.70 13.28
C ALA A 100 10.27 14.19 13.52
N THR A 101 9.26 15.06 13.68
CA THR A 101 9.47 16.47 14.02
C THR A 101 10.13 16.64 15.38
N HIS A 102 9.87 15.71 16.30
CA HIS A 102 10.46 15.64 17.63
C HIS A 102 11.72 14.77 17.69
N LYS A 103 12.19 14.22 16.56
CA LYS A 103 13.33 13.30 16.45
C LYS A 103 13.17 12.03 17.31
N ASP A 104 11.92 11.63 17.59
CA ASP A 104 11.62 10.38 18.29
C ASP A 104 11.68 9.19 17.32
N TRP A 105 12.91 8.83 16.92
CA TRP A 105 13.16 7.79 15.93
C TRP A 105 12.55 6.44 16.29
N PRO A 106 12.55 6.00 17.57
CA PRO A 106 11.85 4.77 17.95
C PRO A 106 10.35 4.82 17.65
N GLN A 107 9.66 5.92 17.96
CA GLN A 107 8.23 6.07 17.63
C GLN A 107 8.00 6.17 16.14
N VAL A 108 8.89 6.85 15.40
CA VAL A 108 8.82 6.87 13.94
C VAL A 108 8.85 5.44 13.39
N ALA A 109 9.75 4.59 13.86
CA ALA A 109 9.85 3.20 13.41
C ALA A 109 8.57 2.40 13.71
N ILE A 110 7.99 2.56 14.90
CA ILE A 110 6.74 1.91 15.30
C ILE A 110 5.59 2.32 14.37
N HIS A 111 5.42 3.61 14.10
CA HIS A 111 4.35 4.10 13.25
C HIS A 111 4.53 3.72 11.78
N LEU A 112 5.78 3.67 11.27
CA LEU A 112 6.05 3.19 9.92
C LEU A 112 5.78 1.68 9.79
N ALA A 113 6.12 0.87 10.79
CA ALA A 113 5.77 -0.55 10.83
C ALA A 113 4.25 -0.75 10.83
N SER A 114 3.52 0.02 11.63
CA SER A 114 2.04 0.03 11.63
C SER A 114 1.46 0.40 10.26
N ALA A 115 2.06 1.37 9.55
CA ALA A 115 1.64 1.74 8.20
C ALA A 115 1.85 0.60 7.18
N ILE A 116 2.91 -0.18 7.32
CA ILE A 116 3.17 -1.36 6.46
C ILE A 116 2.14 -2.44 6.74
N GLU A 117 1.84 -2.72 8.01
CA GLU A 117 0.93 -3.76 8.44
C GLU A 117 -0.52 -3.46 8.01
N SER A 118 -1.00 -2.24 8.24
CA SER A 118 -2.38 -1.83 7.95
C SER A 118 -2.65 -1.55 6.47
N SER A 119 -1.62 -1.48 5.61
CA SER A 119 -1.83 -1.15 4.20
C SER A 119 -2.08 -2.38 3.34
N SER A 120 -3.11 -2.34 2.51
CA SER A 120 -3.29 -3.25 1.36
C SER A 120 -2.62 -2.70 0.09
N ASN A 121 -2.28 -1.41 0.05
CA ASN A 121 -1.69 -0.74 -1.11
C ASN A 121 -0.18 -0.96 -1.15
N GLN A 122 0.33 -1.61 -2.20
CA GLN A 122 1.75 -1.92 -2.36
C GLN A 122 2.65 -0.67 -2.47
N GLY A 123 2.14 0.44 -3.02
CA GLY A 123 2.87 1.71 -3.08
C GLY A 123 3.06 2.32 -1.69
N ILE A 124 2.02 2.31 -0.86
CA ILE A 124 2.10 2.78 0.54
C ILE A 124 3.06 1.90 1.34
N LYS A 125 2.97 0.57 1.18
CA LYS A 125 3.92 -0.37 1.80
C LYS A 125 5.37 -0.04 1.42
N ALA A 126 5.63 0.19 0.14
CA ALA A 126 6.98 0.51 -0.34
C ALA A 126 7.50 1.83 0.24
N ILE A 127 6.67 2.89 0.25
CA ILE A 127 7.03 4.17 0.86
C ILE A 127 7.36 3.98 2.35
N ALA A 128 6.50 3.30 3.09
CA ALA A 128 6.68 3.05 4.51
C ALA A 128 7.92 2.20 4.79
N SER A 129 8.17 1.14 3.99
CA SER A 129 9.34 0.26 4.12
C SER A 129 10.66 0.99 3.87
N VAL A 130 10.76 1.81 2.81
CA VAL A 130 11.96 2.61 2.54
C VAL A 130 12.21 3.61 3.66
N ARG A 131 11.16 4.28 4.15
CA ARG A 131 11.28 5.21 5.29
C ARG A 131 11.67 4.48 6.57
N LEU A 132 11.08 3.33 6.86
CA LEU A 132 11.41 2.51 8.04
C LEU A 132 12.88 2.08 7.99
N ALA A 133 13.36 1.58 6.85
CA ALA A 133 14.75 1.20 6.70
C ALA A 133 15.71 2.38 6.95
N ARG A 134 15.38 3.58 6.45
CA ARG A 134 16.18 4.79 6.74
C ARG A 134 16.20 5.16 8.22
N VAL A 135 15.08 5.00 8.93
CA VAL A 135 15.01 5.21 10.38
C VAL A 135 15.81 4.13 11.12
N GLN A 136 15.72 2.88 10.69
CA GLN A 136 16.52 1.78 11.25
C GLN A 136 18.02 2.03 11.06
N ILE A 137 18.45 2.55 9.91
CA ILE A 137 19.83 2.98 9.69
C ILE A 137 20.23 4.10 10.68
N GLN A 138 19.35 5.07 10.91
CA GLN A 138 19.57 6.15 11.88
C GLN A 138 19.69 5.62 13.33
N LEU A 139 18.98 4.51 13.64
CA LEU A 139 19.05 3.80 14.92
C LEU A 139 20.19 2.76 14.97
N GLU A 140 21.05 2.72 13.96
CA GLU A 140 22.16 1.74 13.82
C GLU A 140 21.69 0.28 13.69
N GLN A 141 20.41 0.07 13.38
CA GLN A 141 19.77 -1.23 13.17
C GLN A 141 19.91 -1.67 11.69
N TYR A 142 21.13 -1.85 11.25
CA TYR A 142 21.45 -2.05 9.82
C TYR A 142 20.93 -3.38 9.28
N THR A 143 20.93 -4.43 10.09
CA THR A 143 20.45 -5.76 9.70
C THR A 143 18.95 -5.74 9.49
N GLU A 144 18.23 -5.09 10.38
CA GLU A 144 16.78 -4.88 10.32
C GLU A 144 16.41 -4.03 9.11
N ALA A 145 17.18 -2.98 8.82
CA ALA A 145 16.97 -2.15 7.62
C ALA A 145 17.08 -2.96 6.34
N LEU A 146 18.08 -3.82 6.22
CA LEU A 146 18.24 -4.71 5.06
C LEU A 146 17.11 -5.74 4.99
N ALA A 147 16.65 -6.29 6.12
CA ALA A 147 15.53 -7.20 6.18
C ALA A 147 14.22 -6.52 5.74
N THR A 148 13.98 -5.29 6.20
CA THR A 148 12.81 -4.48 5.80
C THR A 148 12.77 -4.25 4.28
N LEU A 149 13.92 -4.12 3.62
CA LEU A 149 14.03 -3.91 2.17
C LEU A 149 14.12 -5.19 1.35
N SER A 150 14.14 -6.36 1.99
CA SER A 150 14.23 -7.66 1.29
C SER A 150 12.88 -8.22 0.84
N VAL A 151 11.76 -7.64 1.29
CA VAL A 151 10.42 -8.04 0.89
C VAL A 151 10.12 -7.63 -0.55
N THR A 152 9.20 -8.31 -1.19
CA THR A 152 8.77 -7.97 -2.56
C THR A 152 8.01 -6.64 -2.54
N LEU A 153 8.58 -5.64 -3.20
CA LEU A 153 8.02 -4.29 -3.36
C LEU A 153 7.92 -3.95 -4.86
N PRO A 154 7.08 -2.97 -5.24
CA PRO A 154 6.94 -2.58 -6.64
C PRO A 154 8.27 -2.12 -7.27
N GLU A 155 8.50 -2.51 -8.53
CA GLU A 155 9.74 -2.19 -9.27
C GLU A 155 10.02 -0.68 -9.38
N SER A 156 8.95 0.14 -9.35
CA SER A 156 9.08 1.61 -9.33
C SER A 156 9.84 2.16 -8.11
N PHE A 157 10.01 1.37 -7.06
CA PHE A 157 10.78 1.74 -5.87
C PHE A 157 12.20 1.17 -5.84
N LYS A 158 12.59 0.38 -6.85
CA LYS A 158 13.87 -0.33 -6.89
C LYS A 158 15.07 0.59 -6.67
N SER A 159 15.13 1.75 -7.33
CA SER A 159 16.22 2.70 -7.13
C SER A 159 16.32 3.17 -5.67
N ALA A 160 15.19 3.55 -5.04
CA ALA A 160 15.18 3.98 -3.64
C ALA A 160 15.52 2.84 -2.67
N ILE A 161 15.12 1.62 -2.98
CA ILE A 161 15.44 0.41 -2.20
C ILE A 161 16.94 0.14 -2.25
N GLU A 162 17.51 0.07 -3.45
CA GLU A 162 18.94 -0.22 -3.63
C GLU A 162 19.83 0.91 -3.09
N GLU A 163 19.42 2.20 -3.25
CA GLU A 163 20.09 3.32 -2.59
C GLU A 163 20.11 3.15 -1.06
N THR A 164 18.96 2.82 -0.46
CA THR A 164 18.85 2.67 1.00
C THR A 164 19.62 1.43 1.50
N LYS A 165 19.67 0.33 0.72
CA LYS A 165 20.57 -0.80 1.01
C LYS A 165 22.05 -0.39 0.98
N GLY A 166 22.41 0.42 -0.02
CA GLY A 166 23.76 1.00 -0.13
C GLY A 166 24.13 1.80 1.12
N ASP A 167 23.21 2.65 1.60
CA ASP A 167 23.41 3.42 2.83
C ASP A 167 23.61 2.50 4.05
N ALA A 168 22.84 1.42 4.19
CA ALA A 168 22.98 0.44 5.26
C ALA A 168 24.33 -0.29 5.20
N TYR A 169 24.74 -0.75 4.01
CA TYR A 169 26.05 -1.39 3.84
C TYR A 169 27.21 -0.45 4.10
N PHE A 170 27.10 0.79 3.66
CA PHE A 170 28.12 1.81 3.92
C PHE A 170 28.31 2.05 5.42
N LYS A 171 27.21 2.20 6.16
CA LYS A 171 27.25 2.36 7.64
C LYS A 171 27.81 1.14 8.36
N GLN A 172 27.69 -0.07 7.79
CA GLN A 172 28.33 -1.29 8.26
C GLN A 172 29.83 -1.37 7.89
N GLY A 173 30.38 -0.43 7.14
CA GLY A 173 31.74 -0.50 6.62
C GLY A 173 31.93 -1.50 5.45
N LYS A 174 30.85 -2.03 4.88
CA LYS A 174 30.85 -2.99 3.77
C LYS A 174 30.89 -2.26 2.43
N VAL A 175 32.03 -1.62 2.13
CA VAL A 175 32.21 -0.68 1.02
C VAL A 175 31.85 -1.28 -0.32
N GLU A 176 32.25 -2.52 -0.63
CA GLU A 176 31.98 -3.15 -1.92
C GLU A 176 30.48 -3.48 -2.10
N LEU A 177 29.79 -3.89 -1.00
CA LEU A 177 28.35 -4.10 -1.05
C LEU A 177 27.59 -2.78 -1.22
N ALA A 178 28.05 -1.72 -0.57
CA ALA A 178 27.49 -0.38 -0.75
C ALA A 178 27.64 0.10 -2.19
N ARG A 179 28.83 -0.09 -2.79
CA ARG A 179 29.10 0.25 -4.20
C ARG A 179 28.16 -0.47 -5.15
N ASN A 180 28.01 -1.79 -4.98
CA ASN A 180 27.14 -2.59 -5.83
C ASN A 180 25.67 -2.16 -5.71
N ALA A 181 25.20 -1.85 -4.50
CA ALA A 181 23.85 -1.38 -4.27
C ALA A 181 23.59 0.01 -4.89
N TYR A 182 24.51 0.97 -4.72
CA TYR A 182 24.36 2.29 -5.36
C TYR A 182 24.44 2.20 -6.89
N GLN A 183 25.28 1.32 -7.44
CA GLN A 183 25.30 1.08 -8.88
C GLN A 183 23.97 0.49 -9.36
N ALA A 184 23.44 -0.51 -8.67
CA ALA A 184 22.13 -1.07 -8.98
C ALA A 184 20.99 -0.02 -8.92
N ALA A 185 21.10 0.96 -8.01
CA ALA A 185 20.17 2.08 -7.96
C ALA A 185 20.25 3.00 -9.16
N LEU A 186 21.47 3.26 -9.68
CA LEU A 186 21.71 4.06 -10.88
C LEU A 186 21.28 3.34 -12.17
N ASP A 187 21.40 2.03 -12.22
CA ASP A 187 21.07 1.22 -13.39
C ASP A 187 19.56 1.14 -13.64
N VAL A 188 18.74 1.62 -12.71
CA VAL A 188 17.29 1.76 -12.92
C VAL A 188 17.04 2.86 -13.96
N GLU A 189 16.16 2.58 -14.92
CA GLU A 189 15.80 3.51 -15.99
C GLU A 189 15.39 4.89 -15.43
N GLY A 190 15.96 5.95 -16.01
CA GLY A 190 15.74 7.33 -15.58
C GLY A 190 16.59 7.79 -14.40
N GLN A 191 17.40 6.92 -13.76
CA GLN A 191 18.28 7.30 -12.64
C GLN A 191 19.76 7.54 -13.04
N THR A 192 20.13 7.27 -14.27
CA THR A 192 21.53 7.36 -14.76
C THR A 192 22.19 8.72 -14.51
N ASN A 193 21.41 9.80 -14.47
CA ASN A 193 21.87 11.16 -14.21
C ASN A 193 21.59 11.63 -12.76
N ASN A 194 21.33 10.70 -11.83
CA ASN A 194 21.11 11.04 -10.42
C ASN A 194 22.43 11.46 -9.75
N GLY A 195 22.65 12.77 -9.65
CA GLY A 195 23.88 13.34 -9.11
C GLY A 195 24.15 12.93 -7.66
N ALA A 196 23.12 12.72 -6.84
CA ALA A 196 23.27 12.29 -5.44
C ALA A 196 23.84 10.86 -5.35
N LEU A 197 23.34 9.92 -6.18
CA LEU A 197 23.88 8.57 -6.25
C LEU A 197 25.29 8.54 -6.79
N GLN A 198 25.61 9.36 -7.80
CA GLN A 198 26.96 9.49 -8.32
C GLN A 198 27.93 10.03 -7.26
N MET A 199 27.51 11.01 -6.46
CA MET A 199 28.33 11.51 -5.35
C MET A 199 28.60 10.40 -4.32
N LYS A 200 27.60 9.63 -3.90
CA LYS A 200 27.78 8.49 -2.98
C LYS A 200 28.80 7.47 -3.53
N LEU A 201 28.75 7.16 -4.83
CA LEU A 201 29.72 6.26 -5.48
C LEU A 201 31.16 6.84 -5.49
N ASN A 202 31.29 8.13 -5.80
CA ASN A 202 32.58 8.80 -5.81
C ASN A 202 33.21 8.85 -4.42
N ASP A 203 32.42 9.09 -3.39
CA ASP A 203 32.90 9.09 -1.98
C ASP A 203 33.44 7.71 -1.59
N LEU A 204 32.80 6.62 -2.02
CA LEU A 204 33.30 5.26 -1.81
C LEU A 204 34.63 5.00 -2.55
N ALA A 205 34.81 5.57 -3.74
CA ALA A 205 36.05 5.42 -4.51
C ALA A 205 37.23 6.10 -3.81
N GLN A 206 37.02 7.28 -3.22
CA GLN A 206 38.03 7.99 -2.46
C GLN A 206 38.44 7.22 -1.20
N LEU A 207 37.47 6.68 -0.44
CA LEU A 207 37.75 5.89 0.77
C LEU A 207 38.58 4.64 0.45
N SER A 208 38.31 3.96 -0.66
CA SER A 208 39.08 2.77 -1.06
C SER A 208 40.51 3.10 -1.55
N SER A 209 40.79 4.34 -1.97
CA SER A 209 42.13 4.80 -2.36
C SER A 209 43.01 5.18 -1.16
N ILE A 210 42.41 5.64 -0.07
CA ILE A 210 43.10 6.04 1.15
C ILE A 210 43.45 4.82 2.05
N ALA A 211 42.70 3.73 1.92
CA ALA A 211 42.87 2.50 2.68
C ALA A 211 43.96 1.56 2.11
N LYS A 212 44.63 1.92 1.03
CA LYS A 212 45.78 1.24 0.45
C LYS A 212 47.07 1.96 0.82
#